data_61d69eca6f0a9c7ff4c736f80343f7e8
#
_entry.id   61d69eca6f0a9c7ff4c736f80343f7e8
#
_cell.length_a   1.000
_cell.length_b   1.000
_cell.length_c   1.000
_cell.angle_alpha   90.00
_cell.angle_beta   90.00
_cell.angle_gamma   90.00
#
_symmetry.space_group_name_H-M   'P 1'
#
loop_
_entity.id
_entity.type
_entity.pdbx_description
1 polymer ?
#
loop_
_entity_poly.entity_id
_entity_poly.type
_entity_poly.pdbx_seq_one_letter_code
_entity_poly.pdbx_strand_id
1 'polypeptide(L)'
;MQKSKIWDGAVRIFHWSQVLLLAGLWYSADQEWYGLHMTLAYTLAALLLSRLVWGVVGSENARFNHFVTSPRQAWLWLRHSPKRTVNGHNPLSGYMVLLMLTLILLQFVTGLMTSDDILTEGPLVALVPSAWVGIASTIHQWNINVILALVAVHIVAAIWHQWRGDKVITAMVTGNKLTAEKGEFKFRAVGLYLLLVLIIGGAFYLWQGDVVLEMLRSEWA
;
A
#
# COMPACT_ATOMS: atom_id res chain seq x y z
N MET A 1 15.41 20.57 -19.89
CA MET A 1 14.75 19.48 -19.11
C MET A 1 14.57 18.27 -20.01
N GLN A 2 14.93 17.09 -19.54
CA GLN A 2 14.81 15.82 -20.28
C GLN A 2 13.74 14.93 -19.63
N LYS A 3 13.03 14.16 -20.44
CA LYS A 3 12.04 13.18 -19.95
C LYS A 3 12.78 11.96 -19.42
N SER A 4 12.68 11.72 -18.11
CA SER A 4 13.28 10.57 -17.43
C SER A 4 12.20 9.65 -16.88
N LYS A 5 12.36 8.34 -17.03
CA LYS A 5 11.51 7.35 -16.38
C LYS A 5 11.86 7.30 -14.89
N ILE A 6 10.87 7.56 -14.03
CA ILE A 6 11.06 7.61 -12.57
C ILE A 6 10.40 6.42 -11.90
N TRP A 7 9.17 6.05 -12.31
CA TRP A 7 8.42 4.95 -11.70
C TRP A 7 8.32 3.75 -12.62
N ASP A 8 8.59 2.56 -12.09
CA ASP A 8 8.36 1.32 -12.82
C ASP A 8 6.87 0.95 -12.87
N GLY A 9 6.54 -0.03 -13.71
CA GLY A 9 5.17 -0.51 -13.84
C GLY A 9 4.63 -1.16 -12.56
N ALA A 10 5.47 -1.88 -11.82
CA ALA A 10 5.09 -2.57 -10.59
C ALA A 10 4.66 -1.58 -9.49
N VAL A 11 5.46 -0.53 -9.24
CA VAL A 11 5.10 0.51 -8.25
C VAL A 11 3.81 1.22 -8.63
N ARG A 12 3.59 1.49 -9.92
CA ARG A 12 2.39 2.18 -10.41
C ARG A 12 1.14 1.30 -10.31
N ILE A 13 1.24 0.03 -10.70
CA ILE A 13 0.15 -0.94 -10.54
C ILE A 13 -0.21 -1.06 -9.06
N PHE A 14 0.78 -1.29 -8.18
CA PHE A 14 0.55 -1.36 -6.75
C PHE A 14 -0.17 -0.11 -6.23
N HIS A 15 0.33 1.08 -6.55
CA HIS A 15 -0.22 2.34 -6.06
C HIS A 15 -1.68 2.54 -6.47
N TRP A 16 -2.02 2.38 -7.74
CA TRP A 16 -3.39 2.62 -8.20
C TRP A 16 -4.35 1.50 -7.79
N SER A 17 -3.90 0.24 -7.78
CA SER A 17 -4.70 -0.86 -7.24
C SER A 17 -4.98 -0.67 -5.76
N GLN A 18 -3.99 -0.25 -4.97
CA GLN A 18 -4.15 0.06 -3.54
C GLN A 18 -5.21 1.15 -3.30
N VAL A 19 -5.23 2.22 -4.12
CA VAL A 19 -6.23 3.29 -4.00
C VAL A 19 -7.65 2.73 -4.18
N LEU A 20 -7.88 1.93 -5.22
CA LEU A 20 -9.17 1.32 -5.49
C LEU A 20 -9.57 0.30 -4.41
N LEU A 21 -8.62 -0.54 -3.99
CA LEU A 21 -8.87 -1.56 -2.99
C LEU A 21 -9.16 -0.98 -1.60
N LEU A 22 -8.44 0.08 -1.18
CA LEU A 22 -8.74 0.76 0.09
C LEU A 22 -10.11 1.41 0.09
N ALA A 23 -10.52 2.03 -1.03
CA ALA A 23 -11.87 2.58 -1.16
C ALA A 23 -12.94 1.47 -1.11
N GLY A 24 -12.71 0.34 -1.81
CA GLY A 24 -13.60 -0.82 -1.78
C GLY A 24 -13.67 -1.47 -0.40
N LEU A 25 -12.55 -1.60 0.30
CA LEU A 25 -12.48 -2.14 1.66
C LEU A 25 -13.25 -1.28 2.67
N TRP A 26 -13.08 0.04 2.59
CA TRP A 26 -13.85 0.94 3.43
C TRP A 26 -15.34 0.83 3.15
N TYR A 27 -15.74 0.85 1.87
CA TYR A 27 -17.15 0.74 1.45
C TYR A 27 -17.77 -0.60 1.83
N SER A 28 -17.08 -1.73 1.59
CA SER A 28 -17.60 -3.06 1.92
C SER A 28 -17.75 -3.29 3.43
N ALA A 29 -16.87 -2.68 4.24
CA ALA A 29 -17.01 -2.69 5.71
C ALA A 29 -18.22 -1.88 6.18
N ASP A 30 -18.45 -0.68 5.59
CA ASP A 30 -19.59 0.18 5.89
C ASP A 30 -20.94 -0.48 5.53
N GLN A 31 -20.96 -1.29 4.47
CA GLN A 31 -22.15 -2.03 4.01
C GLN A 31 -22.28 -3.42 4.66
N GLU A 32 -21.38 -3.80 5.57
CA GLU A 32 -21.34 -5.14 6.21
C GLU A 32 -21.21 -6.30 5.21
N TRP A 33 -20.62 -6.05 4.04
CA TRP A 33 -20.34 -7.08 3.01
C TRP A 33 -19.00 -7.75 3.30
N TYR A 34 -19.00 -8.65 4.26
CA TYR A 34 -17.78 -9.23 4.81
C TYR A 34 -17.06 -10.18 3.84
N GLY A 35 -17.79 -10.92 3.00
CA GLY A 35 -17.19 -11.75 1.95
C GLY A 35 -16.46 -10.91 0.89
N LEU A 36 -17.06 -9.78 0.47
CA LEU A 36 -16.41 -8.83 -0.40
C LEU A 36 -15.21 -8.17 0.30
N HIS A 37 -15.37 -7.76 1.57
CA HIS A 37 -14.30 -7.16 2.37
C HIS A 37 -13.09 -8.10 2.45
N MET A 38 -13.28 -9.37 2.79
CA MET A 38 -12.21 -10.37 2.86
C MET A 38 -11.54 -10.60 1.51
N THR A 39 -12.33 -10.68 0.42
CA THR A 39 -11.80 -10.81 -0.95
C THR A 39 -10.85 -9.67 -1.30
N LEU A 40 -11.28 -8.43 -1.04
CA LEU A 40 -10.49 -7.22 -1.28
C LEU A 40 -9.26 -7.18 -0.36
N ALA A 41 -9.39 -7.61 0.90
CA ALA A 41 -8.30 -7.65 1.87
C ALA A 41 -7.18 -8.62 1.44
N TYR A 42 -7.52 -9.84 1.02
CA TYR A 42 -6.53 -10.79 0.51
C TYR A 42 -5.89 -10.32 -0.79
N THR A 43 -6.66 -9.66 -1.67
CA THR A 43 -6.13 -9.06 -2.89
C THR A 43 -5.13 -7.95 -2.57
N LEU A 44 -5.47 -7.06 -1.64
CA LEU A 44 -4.56 -6.00 -1.19
C LEU A 44 -3.34 -6.58 -0.49
N ALA A 45 -3.50 -7.62 0.33
CA ALA A 45 -2.39 -8.30 1.01
C ALA A 45 -1.42 -8.94 0.00
N ALA A 46 -1.92 -9.59 -1.05
CA ALA A 46 -1.08 -10.16 -2.10
C ALA A 46 -0.25 -9.08 -2.81
N LEU A 47 -0.86 -7.95 -3.15
CA LEU A 47 -0.18 -6.80 -3.72
C LEU A 47 0.84 -6.17 -2.75
N LEU A 48 0.46 -6.02 -1.49
CA LEU A 48 1.31 -5.43 -0.43
C LEU A 48 2.54 -6.29 -0.16
N LEU A 49 2.36 -7.60 0.06
CA LEU A 49 3.47 -8.51 0.31
C LEU A 49 4.41 -8.58 -0.91
N SER A 50 3.83 -8.62 -2.13
CA SER A 50 4.61 -8.52 -3.36
C SER A 50 5.37 -7.18 -3.44
N ARG A 51 4.79 -6.07 -2.97
CA ARG A 51 5.45 -4.75 -2.92
C ARG A 51 6.59 -4.72 -1.90
N LEU A 52 6.45 -5.39 -0.76
CA LEU A 52 7.53 -5.53 0.22
C LEU A 52 8.72 -6.30 -0.36
N VAL A 53 8.47 -7.44 -1.01
CA VAL A 53 9.49 -8.19 -1.74
C VAL A 53 10.12 -7.34 -2.85
N TRP A 54 9.29 -6.61 -3.64
CA TRP A 54 9.77 -5.71 -4.69
C TRP A 54 10.60 -4.54 -4.14
N GLY A 55 10.36 -4.14 -2.90
CA GLY A 55 11.16 -3.16 -2.17
C GLY A 55 12.58 -3.62 -1.82
N VAL A 56 12.85 -4.91 -1.96
CA VAL A 56 14.19 -5.50 -1.76
C VAL A 56 14.83 -5.88 -3.09
N VAL A 57 14.09 -6.62 -3.94
CA VAL A 57 14.65 -7.21 -5.16
C VAL A 57 14.21 -6.51 -6.46
N GLY A 58 13.34 -5.51 -6.40
CA GLY A 58 12.73 -4.86 -7.55
C GLY A 58 13.65 -3.90 -8.32
N SER A 59 13.01 -2.99 -9.07
CA SER A 59 13.68 -1.91 -9.78
C SER A 59 14.43 -1.00 -8.82
N GLU A 60 15.52 -0.38 -9.26
CA GLU A 60 16.44 0.37 -8.41
C GLU A 60 15.74 1.46 -7.57
N ASN A 61 14.90 2.27 -8.18
CA ASN A 61 14.15 3.34 -7.48
C ASN A 61 12.94 2.84 -6.68
N ALA A 62 12.56 1.56 -6.80
CA ALA A 62 11.52 0.91 -6.01
C ALA A 62 12.07 0.33 -4.69
N ARG A 63 13.40 0.13 -4.60
CA ARG A 63 14.03 -0.48 -3.44
C ARG A 63 14.11 0.48 -2.26
N PHE A 64 13.82 -0.04 -1.07
CA PHE A 64 13.83 0.74 0.17
C PHE A 64 15.20 1.38 0.46
N ASN A 65 16.29 0.65 0.23
CA ASN A 65 17.64 1.16 0.44
C ASN A 65 18.02 2.31 -0.50
N HIS A 66 17.28 2.52 -1.59
CA HIS A 66 17.53 3.62 -2.54
C HIS A 66 16.87 4.93 -2.12
N PHE A 67 15.70 4.88 -1.48
CA PHE A 67 14.96 6.09 -1.15
C PHE A 67 14.78 6.36 0.36
N VAL A 68 15.04 5.38 1.21
CA VAL A 68 15.01 5.58 2.67
C VAL A 68 16.35 6.15 3.10
N THR A 69 16.33 7.40 3.55
CA THR A 69 17.49 8.12 4.02
C THR A 69 17.61 8.07 5.55
N SER A 70 18.76 8.46 6.12
CA SER A 70 18.88 8.54 7.57
C SER A 70 17.91 9.60 8.17
N PRO A 71 17.44 9.42 9.43
CA PRO A 71 16.58 10.41 10.09
C PRO A 71 17.18 11.81 10.13
N ARG A 72 18.53 11.90 10.29
CA ARG A 72 19.27 13.16 10.26
C ARG A 72 19.16 13.86 8.91
N GLN A 73 19.26 13.12 7.82
CA GLN A 73 19.11 13.68 6.45
C GLN A 73 17.67 14.15 6.19
N ALA A 74 16.67 13.40 6.64
CA ALA A 74 15.28 13.79 6.56
C ALA A 74 15.00 15.08 7.36
N TRP A 75 15.56 15.19 8.55
CA TRP A 75 15.46 16.39 9.40
C TRP A 75 16.13 17.62 8.76
N LEU A 76 17.34 17.46 8.22
CA LEU A 76 18.05 18.53 7.52
C LEU A 76 17.27 18.97 6.26
N TRP A 77 16.66 18.03 5.55
CA TRP A 77 15.79 18.34 4.40
C TRP A 77 14.58 19.19 4.83
N LEU A 78 13.94 18.82 5.93
CA LEU A 78 12.80 19.58 6.46
C LEU A 78 13.17 21.02 6.81
N ARG A 79 14.36 21.21 7.41
CA ARG A 79 14.84 22.56 7.81
C ARG A 79 15.29 23.44 6.65
N HIS A 80 15.94 22.87 5.64
CA HIS A 80 16.59 23.63 4.59
C HIS A 80 15.83 23.64 3.25
N SER A 81 14.79 22.80 3.12
CA SER A 81 13.92 22.67 1.92
C SER A 81 14.61 23.07 0.62
N PRO A 82 15.60 22.32 0.12
CA PRO A 82 16.30 22.72 -1.09
C PRO A 82 15.28 22.79 -2.23
N LYS A 83 15.29 23.88 -3.00
CA LYS A 83 14.42 24.10 -4.17
C LYS A 83 14.71 23.13 -5.33
N ARG A 84 15.45 22.06 -5.09
CA ARG A 84 15.82 21.06 -6.10
C ARG A 84 14.69 20.05 -6.30
N THR A 85 14.26 19.89 -7.53
CA THR A 85 13.44 18.74 -7.94
C THR A 85 14.24 17.46 -7.74
N VAL A 86 13.74 16.56 -6.90
CA VAL A 86 14.39 15.28 -6.62
C VAL A 86 13.94 14.26 -7.67
N ASN A 87 14.87 13.46 -8.18
CA ASN A 87 14.57 12.34 -9.05
C ASN A 87 14.07 11.15 -8.18
N GLY A 88 12.74 11.00 -8.04
CA GLY A 88 12.13 9.97 -7.19
C GLY A 88 11.56 10.53 -5.89
N HIS A 89 11.68 9.77 -4.81
CA HIS A 89 11.21 10.17 -3.49
C HIS A 89 12.14 11.20 -2.85
N ASN A 90 11.56 12.27 -2.28
CA ASN A 90 12.29 13.08 -1.32
C ASN A 90 12.35 12.33 0.05
N PRO A 91 13.25 12.72 0.97
CA PRO A 91 13.40 12.03 2.25
C PRO A 91 12.11 11.87 3.05
N LEU A 92 11.23 12.87 3.07
CA LEU A 92 9.96 12.81 3.79
C LEU A 92 8.96 11.88 3.11
N SER A 93 8.87 11.90 1.78
CA SER A 93 7.99 10.99 1.04
C SER A 93 8.43 9.53 1.16
N GLY A 94 9.74 9.27 1.33
CA GLY A 94 10.24 7.93 1.63
C GLY A 94 9.71 7.39 2.96
N TYR A 95 9.72 8.21 4.02
CA TYR A 95 9.15 7.84 5.32
C TYR A 95 7.63 7.71 5.28
N MET A 96 6.93 8.56 4.52
CA MET A 96 5.48 8.42 4.32
C MET A 96 5.13 7.07 3.67
N VAL A 97 5.89 6.64 2.66
CA VAL A 97 5.70 5.32 2.03
C VAL A 97 5.88 4.19 3.05
N LEU A 98 6.95 4.21 3.84
CA LEU A 98 7.18 3.17 4.86
C LEU A 98 6.05 3.16 5.90
N LEU A 99 5.63 4.32 6.39
CA LEU A 99 4.56 4.44 7.37
C LEU A 99 3.25 3.87 6.82
N MET A 100 2.86 4.25 5.61
CA MET A 100 1.63 3.76 4.98
C MET A 100 1.67 2.24 4.76
N LEU A 101 2.79 1.69 4.26
CA LEU A 101 2.94 0.25 4.08
C LEU A 101 2.85 -0.51 5.42
N THR A 102 3.45 0.04 6.48
CA THR A 102 3.40 -0.55 7.83
C THR A 102 1.98 -0.54 8.39
N LEU A 103 1.25 0.57 8.27
CA LEU A 103 -0.12 0.67 8.78
C LEU A 103 -1.10 -0.21 8.00
N ILE A 104 -0.93 -0.34 6.67
CA ILE A 104 -1.74 -1.25 5.87
C ILE A 104 -1.42 -2.72 6.21
N LEU A 105 -0.14 -3.04 6.47
CA LEU A 105 0.23 -4.38 6.95
C LEU A 105 -0.37 -4.66 8.33
N LEU A 106 -0.31 -3.69 9.25
CA LEU A 106 -0.94 -3.78 10.57
C LEU A 106 -2.46 -3.98 10.44
N GLN A 107 -3.12 -3.23 9.55
CA GLN A 107 -4.55 -3.37 9.25
C GLN A 107 -4.89 -4.79 8.80
N PHE A 108 -4.11 -5.34 7.88
CA PHE A 108 -4.31 -6.71 7.42
C PHE A 108 -4.10 -7.74 8.52
N VAL A 109 -2.98 -7.67 9.25
CA VAL A 109 -2.64 -8.64 10.31
C VAL A 109 -3.68 -8.61 11.43
N THR A 110 -4.13 -7.43 11.86
CA THR A 110 -5.18 -7.33 12.87
C THR A 110 -6.53 -7.82 12.36
N GLY A 111 -6.86 -7.57 11.08
CA GLY A 111 -8.07 -8.10 10.46
C GLY A 111 -8.14 -9.64 10.44
N LEU A 112 -7.00 -10.33 10.34
CA LEU A 112 -6.97 -11.80 10.44
C LEU A 112 -7.37 -12.33 11.84
N MET A 113 -7.28 -11.49 12.88
CA MET A 113 -7.56 -11.82 14.28
C MET A 113 -8.77 -11.05 14.85
N THR A 114 -9.51 -10.35 13.99
CA THR A 114 -10.69 -9.56 14.41
C THR A 114 -11.92 -10.44 14.51
N SER A 115 -12.76 -10.19 15.52
CA SER A 115 -14.11 -10.74 15.66
C SER A 115 -15.08 -9.61 15.98
N ASP A 116 -16.31 -9.70 15.46
CA ASP A 116 -17.45 -8.86 15.86
C ASP A 116 -18.31 -9.51 16.95
N ASP A 117 -17.86 -10.66 17.47
CA ASP A 117 -18.52 -11.48 18.51
C ASP A 117 -19.95 -11.96 18.14
N ILE A 118 -20.39 -11.78 16.88
CA ILE A 118 -21.76 -12.09 16.44
C ILE A 118 -21.77 -12.97 15.18
N LEU A 119 -21.23 -12.50 14.07
CA LEU A 119 -21.38 -13.12 12.77
C LEU A 119 -20.07 -13.42 12.06
N THR A 120 -19.00 -12.69 12.36
CA THR A 120 -17.78 -12.73 11.54
C THR A 120 -16.53 -12.85 12.38
N GLU A 121 -15.72 -13.84 12.04
CA GLU A 121 -14.42 -14.06 12.66
C GLU A 121 -13.32 -14.10 11.60
N GLY A 122 -12.21 -13.44 11.92
CA GLY A 122 -10.99 -13.56 11.14
C GLY A 122 -10.41 -14.99 11.24
N PRO A 123 -9.70 -15.46 10.20
CA PRO A 123 -9.25 -16.86 10.10
C PRO A 123 -8.25 -17.29 11.18
N LEU A 124 -7.66 -16.36 11.92
CA LEU A 124 -6.72 -16.67 13.00
C LEU A 124 -7.35 -16.57 14.41
N VAL A 125 -8.64 -16.20 14.54
CA VAL A 125 -9.31 -16.03 15.83
C VAL A 125 -9.22 -17.31 16.67
N ALA A 126 -9.49 -18.47 16.09
CA ALA A 126 -9.41 -19.77 16.77
C ALA A 126 -7.98 -20.17 17.21
N LEU A 127 -6.95 -19.51 16.69
CA LEU A 127 -5.55 -19.85 16.93
C LEU A 127 -4.86 -18.93 17.96
N VAL A 128 -5.54 -17.86 18.41
CA VAL A 128 -4.98 -16.88 19.34
C VAL A 128 -5.82 -16.77 20.61
N PRO A 129 -5.23 -16.40 21.76
CA PRO A 129 -6.01 -16.14 22.97
C PRO A 129 -7.01 -15.00 22.79
N SER A 130 -8.19 -15.10 23.44
CA SER A 130 -9.27 -14.10 23.34
C SER A 130 -8.83 -12.67 23.67
N ALA A 131 -7.88 -12.49 24.58
CA ALA A 131 -7.31 -11.19 24.89
C ALA A 131 -6.65 -10.52 23.66
N TRP A 132 -5.98 -11.30 22.81
CA TRP A 132 -5.38 -10.79 21.57
C TRP A 132 -6.44 -10.47 20.51
N VAL A 133 -7.54 -11.23 20.46
CA VAL A 133 -8.68 -10.95 19.57
C VAL A 133 -9.25 -9.57 19.87
N GLY A 134 -9.54 -9.25 21.14
CA GLY A 134 -10.05 -7.94 21.55
C GLY A 134 -9.09 -6.79 21.23
N ILE A 135 -7.77 -7.01 21.46
CA ILE A 135 -6.74 -6.01 21.10
C ILE A 135 -6.69 -5.81 19.57
N ALA A 136 -6.68 -6.90 18.81
CA ALA A 136 -6.63 -6.83 17.35
C ALA A 136 -7.86 -6.14 16.76
N SER A 137 -9.06 -6.45 17.25
CA SER A 137 -10.32 -5.79 16.84
C SER A 137 -10.26 -4.28 17.12
N THR A 138 -9.80 -3.89 18.31
CA THR A 138 -9.63 -2.48 18.66
C THR A 138 -8.63 -1.78 17.73
N ILE A 139 -7.46 -2.39 17.50
CA ILE A 139 -6.46 -1.82 16.59
C ILE A 139 -7.00 -1.73 15.17
N HIS A 140 -7.68 -2.76 14.66
CA HIS A 140 -8.24 -2.77 13.31
C HIS A 140 -9.23 -1.62 13.11
N GLN A 141 -10.13 -1.39 14.06
CA GLN A 141 -11.12 -0.32 14.01
C GLN A 141 -10.52 1.10 14.12
N TRP A 142 -9.45 1.28 14.91
CA TRP A 142 -8.81 2.59 15.06
C TRP A 142 -7.81 2.88 13.94
N ASN A 143 -7.06 1.88 13.50
CA ASN A 143 -6.00 2.05 12.51
C ASN A 143 -6.53 2.52 11.15
N ILE A 144 -7.75 2.14 10.76
CA ILE A 144 -8.35 2.64 9.50
C ILE A 144 -8.50 4.17 9.52
N ASN A 145 -8.88 4.78 10.66
CA ASN A 145 -8.98 6.23 10.77
C ASN A 145 -7.62 6.91 10.62
N VAL A 146 -6.55 6.29 11.15
CA VAL A 146 -5.18 6.77 10.97
C VAL A 146 -4.76 6.68 9.50
N ILE A 147 -5.06 5.55 8.84
CA ILE A 147 -4.79 5.37 7.41
C ILE A 147 -5.51 6.45 6.58
N LEU A 148 -6.81 6.66 6.81
CA LEU A 148 -7.59 7.67 6.09
C LEU A 148 -7.06 9.09 6.30
N ALA A 149 -6.67 9.44 7.52
CA ALA A 149 -6.06 10.73 7.82
C ALA A 149 -4.72 10.91 7.06
N LEU A 150 -3.87 9.88 7.03
CA LEU A 150 -2.61 9.93 6.28
C LEU A 150 -2.83 9.96 4.78
N VAL A 151 -3.83 9.25 4.25
CA VAL A 151 -4.24 9.33 2.83
C VAL A 151 -4.65 10.75 2.48
N ALA A 152 -5.46 11.41 3.33
CA ALA A 152 -5.84 12.80 3.12
C ALA A 152 -4.62 13.74 3.08
N VAL A 153 -3.70 13.60 4.04
CA VAL A 153 -2.42 14.36 4.06
C VAL A 153 -1.60 14.08 2.80
N HIS A 154 -1.50 12.82 2.38
CA HIS A 154 -0.80 12.42 1.17
C HIS A 154 -1.39 13.06 -0.10
N ILE A 155 -2.72 13.05 -0.24
CA ILE A 155 -3.41 13.67 -1.38
C ILE A 155 -3.17 15.17 -1.41
N VAL A 156 -3.33 15.86 -0.27
CA VAL A 156 -3.09 17.31 -0.17
C VAL A 156 -1.63 17.64 -0.54
N ALA A 157 -0.67 16.89 -0.03
CA ALA A 157 0.74 17.06 -0.36
C ALA A 157 1.01 16.82 -1.86
N ALA A 158 0.42 15.76 -2.46
CA ALA A 158 0.59 15.46 -3.88
C ALA A 158 0.01 16.56 -4.78
N ILE A 159 -1.18 17.09 -4.45
CA ILE A 159 -1.81 18.21 -5.16
C ILE A 159 -0.94 19.47 -5.03
N TRP A 160 -0.44 19.76 -3.83
CA TRP A 160 0.43 20.91 -3.60
C TRP A 160 1.72 20.84 -4.44
N HIS A 161 2.40 19.68 -4.45
CA HIS A 161 3.59 19.47 -5.29
C HIS A 161 3.27 19.59 -6.78
N GLN A 162 2.14 19.04 -7.22
CA GLN A 162 1.68 19.12 -8.61
C GLN A 162 1.46 20.58 -9.03
N TRP A 163 0.84 21.43 -8.18
CA TRP A 163 0.61 22.85 -8.45
C TRP A 163 1.92 23.65 -8.46
N ARG A 164 2.85 23.30 -7.58
CA ARG A 164 4.19 23.94 -7.56
C ARG A 164 5.10 23.55 -8.73
N GLY A 165 4.63 22.75 -9.66
CA GLY A 165 5.36 22.35 -10.85
C GLY A 165 6.18 21.07 -10.71
N ASP A 166 6.16 20.39 -9.56
CA ASP A 166 6.91 19.14 -9.33
C ASP A 166 6.27 17.91 -9.98
N LYS A 167 5.13 18.04 -10.64
CA LYS A 167 4.44 17.03 -11.49
C LYS A 167 4.41 15.59 -10.96
N VAL A 168 4.28 15.43 -9.63
CA VAL A 168 4.36 14.11 -8.97
C VAL A 168 3.19 13.19 -9.35
N ILE A 169 1.96 13.72 -9.46
CA ILE A 169 0.77 12.95 -9.88
C ILE A 169 0.95 12.51 -11.33
N THR A 170 1.35 13.42 -12.22
CA THR A 170 1.63 13.09 -13.62
C THR A 170 2.70 12.01 -13.74
N ALA A 171 3.76 12.07 -12.91
CA ALA A 171 4.81 11.07 -12.89
C ALA A 171 4.28 9.70 -12.41
N MET A 172 3.37 9.65 -11.43
CA MET A 172 2.77 8.41 -10.94
C MET A 172 1.81 7.78 -11.98
N VAL A 173 1.15 8.59 -12.81
CA VAL A 173 0.30 8.10 -13.92
C VAL A 173 1.15 7.63 -15.10
N THR A 174 2.12 8.44 -15.56
CA THR A 174 2.86 8.17 -16.80
C THR A 174 4.14 7.35 -16.60
N GLY A 175 4.66 7.29 -15.37
CA GLY A 175 5.97 6.74 -15.03
C GLY A 175 7.15 7.68 -15.30
N ASN A 176 6.89 8.86 -15.88
CA ASN A 176 7.93 9.76 -16.37
C ASN A 176 7.83 11.16 -15.74
N LYS A 177 8.96 11.82 -15.58
CA LYS A 177 9.08 13.19 -15.07
C LYS A 177 10.07 13.97 -15.91
N LEU A 178 9.89 15.30 -16.02
CA LEU A 178 10.88 16.18 -16.59
C LEU A 178 11.92 16.53 -15.51
N THR A 179 13.17 16.18 -15.75
CA THR A 179 14.29 16.37 -14.83
C THR A 179 15.40 17.21 -15.45
N ALA A 180 16.22 17.86 -14.62
CA ALA A 180 17.36 18.62 -15.11
C ALA A 180 18.43 17.72 -15.73
N GLU A 181 18.65 16.55 -15.12
CA GLU A 181 19.59 15.53 -15.57
C GLU A 181 18.83 14.23 -15.87
N LYS A 182 19.27 13.48 -16.85
CA LYS A 182 18.68 12.18 -17.18
C LYS A 182 19.02 11.19 -16.07
N GLY A 183 18.01 10.79 -15.29
CA GLY A 183 18.16 9.68 -14.33
C GLY A 183 18.17 8.35 -15.07
N GLU A 184 19.26 7.60 -14.94
CA GLU A 184 19.38 6.24 -15.48
C GLU A 184 19.16 5.22 -14.37
N PHE A 185 17.90 4.87 -14.11
CA PHE A 185 17.55 3.79 -13.18
C PHE A 185 17.48 2.44 -13.92
N LYS A 186 17.94 1.39 -13.25
CA LYS A 186 17.77 0.02 -13.73
C LYS A 186 16.38 -0.50 -13.39
N PHE A 187 15.57 -0.78 -14.41
CA PHE A 187 14.22 -1.29 -14.26
C PHE A 187 14.18 -2.81 -14.48
N ARG A 188 13.41 -3.49 -13.64
CA ARG A 188 13.08 -4.91 -13.80
C ARG A 188 11.75 -5.09 -14.54
N ALA A 189 11.55 -6.26 -15.14
CA ALA A 189 10.33 -6.60 -15.85
C ALA A 189 9.15 -6.66 -14.87
N VAL A 190 8.06 -5.96 -15.19
CA VAL A 190 6.82 -5.94 -14.38
C VAL A 190 6.21 -7.33 -14.23
N GLY A 191 6.43 -8.22 -15.20
CA GLY A 191 5.95 -9.61 -15.14
C GLY A 191 6.42 -10.37 -13.90
N LEU A 192 7.64 -10.08 -13.39
CA LEU A 192 8.12 -10.69 -12.14
C LEU A 192 7.29 -10.24 -10.93
N TYR A 193 6.87 -8.97 -10.88
CA TYR A 193 5.99 -8.49 -9.82
C TYR A 193 4.61 -9.14 -9.90
N LEU A 194 4.03 -9.23 -11.10
CA LEU A 194 2.73 -9.88 -11.32
C LEU A 194 2.78 -11.37 -10.96
N LEU A 195 3.89 -12.05 -11.27
CA LEU A 195 4.10 -13.43 -10.84
C LEU A 195 4.10 -13.58 -9.31
N LEU A 196 4.76 -12.67 -8.58
CA LEU A 196 4.71 -12.65 -7.11
C LEU A 196 3.28 -12.46 -6.61
N VAL A 197 2.52 -11.53 -7.20
CA VAL A 197 1.12 -11.30 -6.84
C VAL A 197 0.27 -12.55 -7.07
N LEU A 198 0.46 -13.23 -8.20
CA LEU A 198 -0.26 -14.47 -8.52
C LEU A 198 0.10 -15.61 -7.55
N ILE A 199 1.37 -15.76 -7.19
CA ILE A 199 1.80 -16.81 -6.24
C ILE A 199 1.20 -16.54 -4.86
N ILE A 200 1.33 -15.32 -4.34
CA ILE A 200 0.83 -14.96 -3.01
C ILE A 200 -0.70 -14.96 -2.97
N GLY A 201 -1.35 -14.42 -4.01
CA GLY A 201 -2.80 -14.44 -4.14
C GLY A 201 -3.35 -15.87 -4.26
N GLY A 202 -2.66 -16.72 -5.03
CA GLY A 202 -2.97 -18.16 -5.12
C GLY A 202 -2.85 -18.87 -3.77
N ALA A 203 -1.84 -18.54 -2.97
CA ALA A 203 -1.70 -19.07 -1.61
C ALA A 203 -2.87 -18.65 -0.70
N PHE A 204 -3.33 -17.40 -0.76
CA PHE A 204 -4.52 -16.96 -0.03
C PHE A 204 -5.79 -17.68 -0.50
N TYR A 205 -5.94 -17.85 -1.83
CA TYR A 205 -7.07 -18.59 -2.37
C TYR A 205 -7.09 -20.07 -1.91
N LEU A 206 -5.95 -20.75 -1.90
CA LEU A 206 -5.84 -22.11 -1.41
C LEU A 206 -6.11 -22.22 0.10
N TRP A 207 -5.83 -21.16 0.86
CA TRP A 207 -6.04 -21.14 2.31
C TRP A 207 -7.47 -20.79 2.71
N GLN A 208 -8.08 -19.79 2.07
CA GLN A 208 -9.37 -19.21 2.50
C GLN A 208 -10.41 -19.10 1.38
N GLY A 209 -10.11 -19.57 0.18
CA GLY A 209 -10.98 -19.36 -0.99
C GLY A 209 -12.37 -19.95 -0.82
N ASP A 210 -12.49 -21.15 -0.25
CA ASP A 210 -13.80 -21.79 -0.05
C ASP A 210 -14.68 -20.99 0.92
N VAL A 211 -14.11 -20.54 2.05
CA VAL A 211 -14.81 -19.73 3.06
C VAL A 211 -15.28 -18.40 2.45
N VAL A 212 -14.40 -17.72 1.74
CA VAL A 212 -14.72 -16.44 1.10
C VAL A 212 -15.79 -16.60 0.01
N LEU A 213 -15.74 -17.68 -0.79
CA LEU A 213 -16.75 -17.95 -1.83
C LEU A 213 -18.12 -18.27 -1.21
N GLU A 214 -18.16 -18.96 -0.08
CA GLU A 214 -19.40 -19.24 0.63
C GLU A 214 -20.03 -17.95 1.18
N MET A 215 -19.22 -17.09 1.82
CA MET A 215 -19.66 -15.79 2.30
C MET A 215 -20.18 -14.90 1.17
N LEU A 216 -19.45 -14.81 0.05
CA LEU A 216 -19.91 -14.05 -1.12
C LEU A 216 -21.25 -14.57 -1.65
N ARG A 217 -21.46 -15.87 -1.72
CA ARG A 217 -22.75 -16.45 -2.16
C ARG A 217 -23.88 -16.08 -1.22
N SER A 218 -23.65 -16.09 0.09
CA SER A 218 -24.67 -15.72 1.09
C SER A 218 -25.01 -14.23 1.08
N GLU A 219 -24.07 -13.38 0.71
CA GLU A 219 -24.31 -11.91 0.59
C GLU A 219 -25.18 -11.54 -0.61
N TRP A 220 -25.18 -12.37 -1.68
CA TRP A 220 -25.87 -12.07 -2.93
C TRP A 220 -27.06 -13.00 -3.23
N ALA A 221 -27.42 -13.88 -2.28
CA ALA A 221 -28.58 -14.77 -2.37
C ALA A 221 -29.83 -14.14 -1.75
#